data_7d459446a8c4920e6b1b6db5df4665c9
#
_entry.id   7d459446a8c4920e6b1b6db5df4665c9
#
_cell.length_a   1.000
_cell.length_b   1.000
_cell.length_c   1.000
_cell.angle_alpha   90.00
_cell.angle_beta   90.00
_cell.angle_gamma   90.00
#
_symmetry.space_group_name_H-M   'P 1'
#
loop_
_entity.id
_entity.type
_entity.pdbx_description
1 polymer ?
#
loop_
_entity_poly.entity_id
_entity_poly.type
_entity_poly.pdbx_seq_one_letter_code
_entity_poly.pdbx_strand_id
1 'polypeptide(L)'
;IYCNIAKNKRVIPLSDTTKVYLEKYIKEAKETFARLWKVQEKEVYFTSGGTESDNMALIGAARANKRAGNHLITSSIEHPAIINTMRFLEEEEGFRVTYLPVDQYGRIRLDALKEALCEDTILVSIMYVNNEVGSVQPIQEAASIVKAYNKDILFHVDAVQGFGKYKIYPKKMGIDMLSVSGHKIHGPKGIGFIYINEKAKVKPIIFGGEQQKNMRSGTENVPGIAGI
;
A
#
# COMPACT_ATOMS: atom_id res chain seq x y z
N ILE A 1 9.31 24.29 4.15
CA ILE A 1 8.10 24.60 3.32
C ILE A 1 8.30 25.99 2.77
N TYR A 2 8.35 26.11 1.44
CA TYR A 2 8.52 27.39 0.74
C TYR A 2 7.19 27.78 0.12
N CYS A 3 6.70 28.97 0.40
CA CYS A 3 5.53 29.53 -0.26
C CYS A 3 5.98 30.53 -1.34
N ASN A 4 5.67 30.26 -2.61
CA ASN A 4 5.96 31.16 -3.73
C ASN A 4 4.73 32.04 -3.98
N ILE A 5 4.73 33.26 -3.51
CA ILE A 5 3.71 34.27 -3.86
C ILE A 5 4.35 35.29 -4.81
N ALA A 6 3.90 35.21 -6.09
CA ALA A 6 4.07 36.18 -7.19
C ALA A 6 5.36 37.03 -7.20
N LYS A 7 6.18 36.85 -8.25
CA LYS A 7 7.34 37.66 -8.71
C LYS A 7 8.40 38.14 -7.70
N ASN A 8 8.10 38.24 -6.42
CA ASN A 8 9.08 38.40 -5.35
C ASN A 8 9.11 37.13 -4.53
N LYS A 9 10.18 36.34 -4.68
CA LYS A 9 10.43 35.15 -3.86
C LYS A 9 10.51 35.54 -2.39
N ARG A 10 9.38 35.59 -1.69
CA ARG A 10 9.38 35.65 -0.22
C ARG A 10 9.46 34.20 0.27
N VAL A 11 10.64 33.81 0.69
CA VAL A 11 10.84 32.64 1.51
C VAL A 11 10.38 33.03 2.90
N ILE A 12 9.25 32.47 3.36
CA ILE A 12 8.85 32.56 4.77
C ILE A 12 9.33 31.26 5.41
N PRO A 13 10.48 31.24 6.10
CA PRO A 13 10.90 30.07 6.81
C PRO A 13 9.89 29.78 7.92
N LEU A 14 9.43 28.53 8.04
CA LEU A 14 8.84 28.08 9.29
C LEU A 14 9.86 28.31 10.41
N SER A 15 9.42 28.76 11.57
CA SER A 15 10.33 28.83 12.72
C SER A 15 10.90 27.45 12.99
N ASP A 16 12.14 27.37 13.42
CA ASP A 16 12.77 26.07 13.76
C ASP A 16 11.92 25.28 14.75
N THR A 17 11.29 25.98 15.70
CA THR A 17 10.34 25.37 16.64
C THR A 17 9.16 24.71 15.93
N THR A 18 8.53 25.38 14.96
CA THR A 18 7.39 24.80 14.21
C THR A 18 7.83 23.56 13.42
N LYS A 19 9.00 23.63 12.79
CA LYS A 19 9.55 22.48 12.03
C LYS A 19 9.79 21.28 12.94
N VAL A 20 10.41 21.48 14.09
CA VAL A 20 10.66 20.42 15.10
C VAL A 20 9.36 19.78 15.56
N TYR A 21 8.30 20.57 15.83
CA TYR A 21 7.00 20.02 16.22
C TYR A 21 6.36 19.17 15.10
N LEU A 22 6.38 19.63 13.86
CA LEU A 22 5.82 18.89 12.73
C LEU A 22 6.55 17.56 12.50
N GLU A 23 7.89 17.58 12.52
CA GLU A 23 8.73 16.39 12.40
C GLU A 23 8.47 15.38 13.53
N LYS A 24 8.26 15.89 14.76
CA LYS A 24 7.93 15.07 15.92
C LYS A 24 6.64 14.28 15.72
N TYR A 25 5.54 14.91 15.31
CA TYR A 25 4.26 14.20 15.09
C TYR A 25 4.36 13.13 14.00
N ILE A 26 5.03 13.43 12.89
CA ILE A 26 5.25 12.46 11.82
C ILE A 26 6.05 11.26 12.35
N LYS A 27 7.10 11.53 13.13
CA LYS A 27 7.94 10.49 13.71
C LYS A 27 7.16 9.62 14.70
N GLU A 28 6.46 10.21 15.66
CA GLU A 28 5.67 9.51 16.68
C GLU A 28 4.60 8.62 16.04
N ALA A 29 3.93 9.09 14.99
CA ALA A 29 2.95 8.29 14.26
C ALA A 29 3.62 7.09 13.55
N LYS A 30 4.76 7.31 12.87
CA LYS A 30 5.52 6.21 12.23
C LYS A 30 5.99 5.17 13.24
N GLU A 31 6.54 5.61 14.38
CA GLU A 31 6.94 4.73 15.49
C GLU A 31 5.76 3.90 16.01
N THR A 32 4.59 4.52 16.13
CA THR A 32 3.38 3.84 16.59
C THR A 32 2.96 2.73 15.62
N PHE A 33 2.83 3.02 14.32
CA PHE A 33 2.47 2.00 13.33
C PHE A 33 3.55 0.95 13.17
N ALA A 34 4.82 1.33 13.18
CA ALA A 34 5.93 0.39 13.13
C ALA A 34 5.91 -0.59 14.30
N ARG A 35 5.62 -0.11 15.50
CA ARG A 35 5.46 -0.94 16.71
C ARG A 35 4.26 -1.88 16.61
N LEU A 36 3.09 -1.37 16.15
CA LEU A 36 1.89 -2.18 15.96
C LEU A 36 2.10 -3.33 14.99
N TRP A 37 2.80 -3.08 13.91
CA TRP A 37 3.08 -4.06 12.86
C TRP A 37 4.36 -4.86 13.07
N LYS A 38 5.18 -4.50 14.05
CA LYS A 38 6.53 -5.06 14.30
C LYS A 38 7.44 -4.92 13.06
N VAL A 39 7.44 -3.74 12.47
CA VAL A 39 8.24 -3.34 11.31
C VAL A 39 9.12 -2.14 11.64
N GLN A 40 9.90 -1.64 10.68
CA GLN A 40 10.74 -0.45 10.88
C GLN A 40 9.97 0.82 10.46
N GLU A 41 10.21 1.95 11.12
CA GLU A 41 9.59 3.24 10.80
C GLU A 41 9.81 3.66 9.34
N LYS A 42 10.98 3.35 8.79
CA LYS A 42 11.33 3.66 7.40
C LYS A 42 10.49 2.89 6.36
N GLU A 43 9.76 1.86 6.79
CA GLU A 43 8.86 1.05 5.96
C GLU A 43 7.41 1.58 5.96
N VAL A 44 7.13 2.65 6.73
CA VAL A 44 5.80 3.27 6.81
C VAL A 44 5.80 4.61 6.07
N TYR A 45 4.85 4.77 5.14
CA TYR A 45 4.67 5.99 4.35
C TYR A 45 3.24 6.48 4.46
N PHE A 46 3.05 7.79 4.69
CA PHE A 46 1.74 8.41 4.73
C PHE A 46 1.24 8.74 3.33
N THR A 47 -0.06 8.54 3.13
CA THR A 47 -0.79 8.78 1.89
C THR A 47 -2.05 9.58 2.17
N SER A 48 -2.82 9.93 1.15
CA SER A 48 -4.13 10.57 1.30
C SER A 48 -5.26 9.59 1.64
N GLY A 49 -5.00 8.29 1.62
CA GLY A 49 -6.00 7.24 1.91
C GLY A 49 -5.69 5.92 1.23
N GLY A 50 -6.60 4.96 1.36
CA GLY A 50 -6.45 3.62 0.79
C GLY A 50 -6.21 3.63 -0.71
N THR A 51 -6.99 4.39 -1.46
CA THR A 51 -6.85 4.46 -2.93
C THR A 51 -5.44 4.88 -3.38
N GLU A 52 -4.85 5.88 -2.74
CA GLU A 52 -3.47 6.27 -3.05
C GLU A 52 -2.48 5.18 -2.63
N SER A 53 -2.68 4.56 -1.46
CA SER A 53 -1.84 3.46 -0.98
C SER A 53 -1.85 2.27 -1.94
N ASP A 54 -3.03 1.87 -2.40
CA ASP A 54 -3.20 0.76 -3.35
C ASP A 54 -2.54 1.07 -4.70
N ASN A 55 -2.77 2.28 -5.24
CA ASN A 55 -2.12 2.69 -6.49
C ASN A 55 -0.59 2.72 -6.35
N MET A 56 -0.06 3.23 -5.24
CA MET A 56 1.38 3.20 -4.96
C MET A 56 1.92 1.79 -4.93
N ALA A 57 1.23 0.87 -4.25
CA ALA A 57 1.62 -0.53 -4.20
C ALA A 57 1.63 -1.17 -5.59
N LEU A 58 0.49 -1.12 -6.29
CA LEU A 58 0.30 -1.86 -7.54
C LEU A 58 1.14 -1.29 -8.69
N ILE A 59 0.98 0.01 -8.98
CA ILE A 59 1.70 0.66 -10.08
C ILE A 59 3.20 0.69 -9.78
N GLY A 60 3.56 1.05 -8.54
CA GLY A 60 4.95 1.13 -8.13
C GLY A 60 5.66 -0.22 -8.21
N ALA A 61 5.03 -1.30 -7.73
CA ALA A 61 5.58 -2.65 -7.79
C ALA A 61 5.65 -3.18 -9.23
N ALA A 62 4.56 -3.04 -10.00
CA ALA A 62 4.51 -3.49 -11.40
C ALA A 62 5.65 -2.85 -12.22
N ARG A 63 5.78 -1.53 -12.18
CA ARG A 63 6.83 -0.78 -12.91
C ARG A 63 8.24 -1.10 -12.44
N ALA A 64 8.43 -1.38 -11.14
CA ALA A 64 9.75 -1.70 -10.59
C ALA A 64 10.23 -3.10 -11.02
N ASN A 65 9.29 -4.04 -11.21
CA ASN A 65 9.58 -5.45 -11.46
C ASN A 65 9.27 -5.90 -12.90
N LYS A 66 8.92 -5.00 -13.82
CA LYS A 66 8.54 -5.30 -15.22
C LYS A 66 9.60 -6.12 -15.99
N ARG A 67 10.87 -6.06 -15.58
CA ARG A 67 11.94 -6.86 -16.20
C ARG A 67 11.97 -8.31 -15.72
N ALA A 68 11.35 -8.60 -14.56
CA ALA A 68 11.28 -9.94 -13.99
C ALA A 68 10.05 -10.72 -14.47
N GLY A 69 9.02 -10.01 -14.96
CA GLY A 69 7.81 -10.60 -15.50
C GLY A 69 6.72 -9.55 -15.73
N ASN A 70 5.62 -9.98 -16.33
CA ASN A 70 4.51 -9.10 -16.69
C ASN A 70 3.15 -9.61 -16.19
N HIS A 71 3.13 -10.56 -15.26
CA HIS A 71 1.89 -11.15 -14.75
C HIS A 71 1.58 -10.68 -13.33
N LEU A 72 0.34 -10.24 -13.14
CA LEU A 72 -0.23 -9.78 -11.89
C LEU A 72 -1.43 -10.66 -11.53
N ILE A 73 -1.65 -10.91 -10.25
CA ILE A 73 -2.80 -11.67 -9.76
C ILE A 73 -3.56 -10.83 -8.73
N THR A 74 -4.87 -10.82 -8.83
CA THR A 74 -5.76 -10.21 -7.84
C THR A 74 -7.05 -11.02 -7.69
N SER A 75 -7.93 -10.66 -6.74
CA SER A 75 -9.23 -11.32 -6.64
C SER A 75 -10.32 -10.60 -7.45
N SER A 76 -11.38 -11.31 -7.80
CA SER A 76 -12.52 -10.74 -8.52
C SER A 76 -13.42 -9.85 -7.65
N ILE A 77 -13.18 -9.81 -6.34
CA ILE A 77 -14.01 -9.07 -5.36
C ILE A 77 -13.29 -7.91 -4.70
N GLU A 78 -12.17 -7.47 -5.27
CA GLU A 78 -11.42 -6.33 -4.75
C GLU A 78 -12.20 -5.02 -4.82
N HIS A 79 -11.77 -4.07 -3.97
CA HIS A 79 -12.25 -2.70 -4.06
C HIS A 79 -11.93 -2.06 -5.44
N PRO A 80 -12.76 -1.14 -5.96
CA PRO A 80 -12.49 -0.45 -7.23
C PRO A 80 -11.10 0.18 -7.34
N ALA A 81 -10.47 0.60 -6.24
CA ALA A 81 -9.10 1.10 -6.23
C ALA A 81 -8.07 0.06 -6.71
N ILE A 82 -8.31 -1.22 -6.45
CA ILE A 82 -7.48 -2.33 -6.96
C ILE A 82 -7.91 -2.71 -8.38
N ILE A 83 -9.20 -2.97 -8.59
CA ILE A 83 -9.71 -3.46 -9.90
C ILE A 83 -9.38 -2.48 -11.02
N ASN A 84 -9.65 -1.18 -10.83
CA ASN A 84 -9.40 -0.18 -11.86
C ASN A 84 -7.90 0.05 -12.09
N THR A 85 -7.09 -0.07 -11.04
CA THR A 85 -5.62 0.02 -11.18
C THR A 85 -5.06 -1.20 -11.92
N MET A 86 -5.59 -2.41 -11.66
CA MET A 86 -5.20 -3.62 -12.40
C MET A 86 -5.59 -3.51 -13.88
N ARG A 87 -6.80 -3.00 -14.20
CA ARG A 87 -7.21 -2.74 -15.58
C ARG A 87 -6.30 -1.72 -16.26
N PHE A 88 -5.97 -0.63 -15.60
CA PHE A 88 -5.03 0.35 -16.14
C PHE A 88 -3.67 -0.29 -16.47
N LEU A 89 -3.15 -1.13 -15.58
CA LEU A 89 -1.89 -1.84 -15.82
C LEU A 89 -1.99 -2.81 -17.00
N GLU A 90 -3.15 -3.46 -17.18
CA GLU A 90 -3.41 -4.39 -18.27
C GLU A 90 -3.58 -3.65 -19.61
N GLU A 91 -4.45 -2.64 -19.67
CA GLU A 91 -4.85 -1.95 -20.90
C GLU A 91 -3.78 -0.97 -21.39
N GLU A 92 -3.13 -0.23 -20.47
CA GLU A 92 -2.23 0.86 -20.82
C GLU A 92 -0.74 0.50 -20.67
N GLU A 93 -0.38 -0.44 -19.78
CA GLU A 93 1.02 -0.78 -19.52
C GLU A 93 1.43 -2.18 -20.00
N GLY A 94 0.49 -2.95 -20.54
CA GLY A 94 0.73 -4.26 -21.17
C GLY A 94 1.07 -5.37 -20.17
N PHE A 95 0.58 -5.28 -18.94
CA PHE A 95 0.62 -6.39 -18.00
C PHE A 95 -0.52 -7.37 -18.28
N ARG A 96 -0.33 -8.63 -17.91
CA ARG A 96 -1.37 -9.65 -17.92
C ARG A 96 -1.92 -9.77 -16.49
N VAL A 97 -3.24 -9.71 -16.32
CA VAL A 97 -3.88 -9.79 -15.01
C VAL A 97 -4.76 -11.03 -14.91
N THR A 98 -4.58 -11.81 -13.84
CA THR A 98 -5.47 -12.91 -13.48
C THR A 98 -6.33 -12.51 -12.30
N TYR A 99 -7.66 -12.58 -12.49
CA TYR A 99 -8.66 -12.32 -11.46
C TYR A 99 -9.11 -13.64 -10.85
N LEU A 100 -8.71 -13.92 -9.62
CA LEU A 100 -9.05 -15.16 -8.92
C LEU A 100 -10.54 -15.24 -8.63
N PRO A 101 -11.18 -16.39 -8.90
CA PRO A 101 -12.54 -16.63 -8.47
C PRO A 101 -12.62 -16.80 -6.95
N VAL A 102 -13.82 -16.58 -6.43
CA VAL A 102 -14.16 -16.80 -5.03
C VAL A 102 -15.17 -17.92 -4.87
N ASP A 103 -15.26 -18.46 -3.66
CA ASP A 103 -16.29 -19.43 -3.28
C ASP A 103 -17.64 -18.72 -2.98
N GLN A 104 -18.64 -19.51 -2.60
CA GLN A 104 -19.98 -19.01 -2.24
C GLN A 104 -20.01 -18.07 -1.01
N TYR A 105 -18.94 -18.05 -0.23
CA TYR A 105 -18.76 -17.17 0.93
C TYR A 105 -17.91 -15.92 0.61
N GLY A 106 -17.53 -15.74 -0.65
CA GLY A 106 -16.67 -14.62 -1.08
C GLY A 106 -15.22 -14.78 -0.64
N ARG A 107 -14.70 -15.99 -0.45
CA ARG A 107 -13.29 -16.25 -0.18
C ARG A 107 -12.58 -16.70 -1.44
N ILE A 108 -11.35 -16.20 -1.65
CA ILE A 108 -10.53 -16.64 -2.78
C ILE A 108 -10.32 -18.16 -2.74
N ARG A 109 -10.31 -18.75 -3.90
CA ARG A 109 -9.97 -20.17 -4.06
C ARG A 109 -8.45 -20.32 -4.11
N LEU A 110 -7.89 -20.97 -3.09
CA LEU A 110 -6.43 -21.18 -2.96
C LEU A 110 -5.88 -22.15 -4.02
N ASP A 111 -6.70 -23.06 -4.52
CA ASP A 111 -6.37 -23.92 -5.67
C ASP A 111 -6.21 -23.07 -6.94
N ALA A 112 -7.15 -22.18 -7.23
CA ALA A 112 -7.05 -21.25 -8.35
C ALA A 112 -5.82 -20.32 -8.24
N LEU A 113 -5.45 -19.89 -7.03
CA LEU A 113 -4.21 -19.14 -6.83
C LEU A 113 -2.98 -19.96 -7.21
N LYS A 114 -2.91 -21.23 -6.80
CA LYS A 114 -1.79 -22.13 -7.17
C LYS A 114 -1.68 -22.34 -8.67
N GLU A 115 -2.82 -22.52 -9.35
CA GLU A 115 -2.89 -22.71 -10.79
C GLU A 115 -2.51 -21.43 -11.57
N ALA A 116 -2.85 -20.26 -11.04
CA ALA A 116 -2.57 -18.98 -11.67
C ALA A 116 -1.08 -18.56 -11.59
N LEU A 117 -0.34 -19.04 -10.59
CA LEU A 117 1.08 -18.71 -10.43
C LEU A 117 1.92 -19.27 -11.60
N CYS A 118 2.75 -18.42 -12.19
CA CYS A 118 3.67 -18.77 -13.26
C CYS A 118 5.00 -18.01 -13.12
N GLU A 119 5.99 -18.36 -13.95
CA GLU A 119 7.34 -17.74 -13.89
C GLU A 119 7.31 -16.24 -14.07
N ASP A 120 6.35 -15.72 -14.88
CA ASP A 120 6.17 -14.27 -15.10
C ASP A 120 5.43 -13.54 -13.98
N THR A 121 4.94 -14.24 -12.94
CA THR A 121 4.20 -13.60 -11.85
C THR A 121 5.14 -12.77 -11.00
N ILE A 122 4.83 -11.47 -10.87
CA ILE A 122 5.63 -10.52 -10.08
C ILE A 122 4.90 -9.92 -8.88
N LEU A 123 3.56 -9.95 -8.88
CA LEU A 123 2.73 -9.35 -7.85
C LEU A 123 1.42 -10.12 -7.67
N VAL A 124 1.08 -10.35 -6.42
CA VAL A 124 -0.24 -10.83 -6.00
C VAL A 124 -0.84 -9.81 -5.05
N SER A 125 -2.07 -9.36 -5.29
CA SER A 125 -2.78 -8.39 -4.45
C SER A 125 -4.14 -8.94 -4.03
N ILE A 126 -4.37 -9.06 -2.72
CA ILE A 126 -5.62 -9.62 -2.16
C ILE A 126 -6.06 -8.76 -0.98
N MET A 127 -7.33 -8.35 -0.95
CA MET A 127 -7.88 -7.63 0.20
C MET A 127 -7.94 -8.52 1.44
N TYR A 128 -7.80 -7.93 2.63
CA TYR A 128 -7.90 -8.67 3.88
C TYR A 128 -9.34 -9.03 4.23
N VAL A 129 -10.23 -8.03 4.16
CA VAL A 129 -11.67 -8.17 4.43
C VAL A 129 -12.43 -7.46 3.32
N ASN A 130 -13.41 -8.15 2.73
CA ASN A 130 -14.23 -7.55 1.70
C ASN A 130 -15.17 -6.47 2.29
N ASN A 131 -15.24 -5.33 1.62
CA ASN A 131 -16.01 -4.16 2.07
C ASN A 131 -17.53 -4.29 1.87
N GLU A 132 -18.00 -5.20 1.01
CA GLU A 132 -19.42 -5.40 0.72
C GLU A 132 -20.02 -6.53 1.57
N VAL A 133 -19.40 -7.71 1.56
CA VAL A 133 -19.95 -8.91 2.19
C VAL A 133 -19.24 -9.28 3.50
N GLY A 134 -18.12 -8.62 3.84
CA GLY A 134 -17.38 -8.84 5.09
C GLY A 134 -16.60 -10.15 5.15
N SER A 135 -16.43 -10.86 4.02
CA SER A 135 -15.63 -12.09 3.99
C SER A 135 -14.16 -11.79 4.32
N VAL A 136 -13.59 -12.59 5.20
CA VAL A 136 -12.17 -12.53 5.60
C VAL A 136 -11.38 -13.48 4.73
N GLN A 137 -10.37 -12.96 4.03
CA GLN A 137 -9.57 -13.72 3.10
C GLN A 137 -8.46 -14.52 3.82
N PRO A 138 -8.08 -15.70 3.32
CA PRO A 138 -7.04 -16.56 3.90
C PRO A 138 -5.64 -16.03 3.55
N ILE A 139 -5.29 -14.84 4.09
CA ILE A 139 -4.08 -14.09 3.71
C ILE A 139 -2.79 -14.84 4.02
N GLN A 140 -2.70 -15.52 5.18
CA GLN A 140 -1.47 -16.24 5.56
C GLN A 140 -1.24 -17.46 4.66
N GLU A 141 -2.30 -18.18 4.34
CA GLU A 141 -2.26 -19.33 3.44
C GLU A 141 -1.91 -18.90 2.02
N ALA A 142 -2.54 -17.83 1.53
CA ALA A 142 -2.25 -17.25 0.23
C ALA A 142 -0.78 -16.79 0.14
N ALA A 143 -0.30 -16.03 1.12
CA ALA A 143 1.09 -15.60 1.19
C ALA A 143 2.05 -16.79 1.22
N SER A 144 1.74 -17.83 2.00
CA SER A 144 2.56 -19.04 2.07
C SER A 144 2.66 -19.76 0.72
N ILE A 145 1.55 -19.84 -0.02
CA ILE A 145 1.52 -20.43 -1.37
C ILE A 145 2.40 -19.61 -2.33
N VAL A 146 2.23 -18.28 -2.34
CA VAL A 146 2.99 -17.37 -3.20
C VAL A 146 4.49 -17.46 -2.91
N LYS A 147 4.87 -17.38 -1.62
CA LYS A 147 6.28 -17.39 -1.22
C LYS A 147 6.95 -18.75 -1.37
N ALA A 148 6.17 -19.84 -1.29
CA ALA A 148 6.67 -21.20 -1.59
C ALA A 148 6.93 -21.40 -3.10
N TYR A 149 6.11 -20.76 -3.97
CA TYR A 149 6.31 -20.79 -5.40
C TYR A 149 7.55 -19.96 -5.82
N ASN A 150 7.58 -18.70 -5.43
CA ASN A 150 8.72 -17.81 -5.61
C ASN A 150 8.72 -16.70 -4.56
N LYS A 151 9.77 -16.65 -3.74
CA LYS A 151 9.93 -15.66 -2.67
C LYS A 151 10.00 -14.20 -3.15
N ASP A 152 10.38 -13.99 -4.41
CA ASP A 152 10.57 -12.67 -5.01
C ASP A 152 9.26 -12.07 -5.55
N ILE A 153 8.19 -12.87 -5.68
CA ILE A 153 6.85 -12.35 -5.99
C ILE A 153 6.39 -11.48 -4.82
N LEU A 154 6.04 -10.23 -5.11
CA LEU A 154 5.52 -9.32 -4.10
C LEU A 154 4.08 -9.69 -3.72
N PHE A 155 3.79 -9.64 -2.41
CA PHE A 155 2.45 -9.88 -1.88
C PHE A 155 1.92 -8.61 -1.22
N HIS A 156 0.90 -8.01 -1.86
CA HIS A 156 0.19 -6.82 -1.39
C HIS A 156 -1.13 -7.22 -0.73
N VAL A 157 -1.49 -6.52 0.34
CA VAL A 157 -2.77 -6.67 1.03
C VAL A 157 -3.45 -5.31 1.19
N ASP A 158 -4.63 -5.15 0.60
CA ASP A 158 -5.53 -4.06 0.99
C ASP A 158 -6.14 -4.39 2.36
N ALA A 159 -5.63 -3.75 3.40
CA ALA A 159 -6.09 -3.93 4.78
C ALA A 159 -7.01 -2.81 5.26
N VAL A 160 -7.56 -2.00 4.35
CA VAL A 160 -8.45 -0.88 4.69
C VAL A 160 -9.60 -1.30 5.60
N GLN A 161 -10.18 -2.46 5.37
CA GLN A 161 -11.24 -3.01 6.23
C GLN A 161 -10.73 -3.91 7.37
N GLY A 162 -9.48 -4.39 7.29
CA GLY A 162 -8.89 -5.31 8.26
C GLY A 162 -8.13 -4.63 9.39
N PHE A 163 -7.46 -3.50 9.11
CA PHE A 163 -6.65 -2.79 10.08
C PHE A 163 -7.49 -2.27 11.26
N GLY A 164 -6.97 -2.40 12.47
CA GLY A 164 -7.66 -2.05 13.71
C GLY A 164 -8.67 -3.09 14.19
N LYS A 165 -9.08 -4.06 13.34
CA LYS A 165 -10.01 -5.15 13.68
C LYS A 165 -9.29 -6.48 13.85
N TYR A 166 -8.21 -6.70 13.12
CA TYR A 166 -7.38 -7.91 13.16
C TYR A 166 -5.94 -7.56 13.53
N LYS A 167 -5.27 -8.49 14.22
CA LYS A 167 -3.84 -8.39 14.46
C LYS A 167 -3.07 -8.73 13.19
N ILE A 168 -2.42 -7.76 12.60
CA ILE A 168 -1.65 -7.91 11.36
C ILE A 168 -0.17 -7.72 11.67
N TYR A 169 0.63 -8.72 11.34
CA TYR A 169 2.09 -8.65 11.44
C TYR A 169 2.67 -8.92 10.04
N PRO A 170 2.88 -7.89 9.20
CA PRO A 170 3.17 -8.06 7.78
C PRO A 170 4.34 -9.03 7.53
N LYS A 171 5.48 -8.83 8.17
CA LYS A 171 6.66 -9.70 7.97
C LYS A 171 6.40 -11.16 8.35
N LYS A 172 5.66 -11.40 9.44
CA LYS A 172 5.31 -12.76 9.88
C LYS A 172 4.33 -13.43 8.93
N MET A 173 3.44 -12.64 8.33
CA MET A 173 2.39 -13.11 7.41
C MET A 173 2.86 -13.21 5.95
N GLY A 174 4.12 -12.87 5.66
CA GLY A 174 4.65 -12.88 4.30
C GLY A 174 4.14 -11.74 3.41
N ILE A 175 3.66 -10.65 4.01
CA ILE A 175 3.14 -9.48 3.32
C ILE A 175 4.30 -8.50 3.05
N ASP A 176 4.45 -8.08 1.79
CA ASP A 176 5.46 -7.11 1.38
C ASP A 176 4.94 -5.67 1.38
N MET A 177 3.65 -5.48 1.12
CA MET A 177 3.01 -4.18 1.12
C MET A 177 1.62 -4.29 1.74
N LEU A 178 1.21 -3.27 2.51
CA LEU A 178 -0.08 -3.25 3.21
C LEU A 178 -0.68 -1.85 3.20
N SER A 179 -1.87 -1.71 2.61
CA SER A 179 -2.59 -0.44 2.48
C SER A 179 -3.61 -0.23 3.59
N VAL A 180 -3.67 1.01 4.12
CA VAL A 180 -4.62 1.40 5.17
C VAL A 180 -5.21 2.79 4.89
N SER A 181 -6.45 3.01 5.34
CA SER A 181 -7.13 4.31 5.28
C SER A 181 -7.62 4.75 6.65
N GLY A 182 -7.28 5.98 7.06
CA GLY A 182 -7.59 6.53 8.38
C GLY A 182 -9.09 6.59 8.67
N HIS A 183 -9.92 6.96 7.70
CA HIS A 183 -11.38 7.08 7.92
C HIS A 183 -12.10 5.74 8.21
N LYS A 184 -11.47 4.61 7.97
CA LYS A 184 -12.01 3.28 8.30
C LYS A 184 -11.69 2.83 9.73
N ILE A 185 -10.84 3.57 10.43
CA ILE A 185 -10.46 3.38 11.82
C ILE A 185 -10.81 4.60 12.69
N HIS A 186 -11.86 5.32 12.32
CA HIS A 186 -12.36 6.52 12.99
C HIS A 186 -11.41 7.74 12.97
N GLY A 187 -10.36 7.70 12.16
CA GLY A 187 -9.47 8.83 11.92
C GLY A 187 -10.02 9.82 10.88
N PRO A 188 -9.32 10.93 10.65
CA PRO A 188 -9.70 11.93 9.65
C PRO A 188 -9.78 11.35 8.23
N LYS A 189 -10.63 11.96 7.39
CA LYS A 189 -10.60 11.75 5.94
C LYS A 189 -9.36 12.42 5.34
N GLY A 190 -8.91 11.94 4.18
CA GLY A 190 -7.76 12.53 3.48
C GLY A 190 -6.41 12.14 4.08
N ILE A 191 -6.38 11.06 4.86
CA ILE A 191 -5.16 10.47 5.39
C ILE A 191 -5.24 8.95 5.36
N GLY A 192 -4.14 8.32 5.01
CA GLY A 192 -3.91 6.89 5.06
C GLY A 192 -2.42 6.61 5.18
N PHE A 193 -2.04 5.38 5.12
CA PHE A 193 -0.64 4.99 5.15
C PHE A 193 -0.44 3.61 4.52
N ILE A 194 0.75 3.38 4.05
CA ILE A 194 1.17 2.13 3.45
C ILE A 194 2.44 1.62 4.15
N TYR A 195 2.48 0.33 4.43
CA TYR A 195 3.71 -0.39 4.72
C TYR A 195 4.31 -0.89 3.42
N ILE A 196 5.60 -0.68 3.25
CA ILE A 196 6.40 -1.25 2.16
C ILE A 196 7.64 -1.87 2.78
N ASN A 197 7.79 -3.18 2.64
CA ASN A 197 8.97 -3.91 3.10
C ASN A 197 10.23 -3.30 2.45
N GLU A 198 11.28 -3.08 3.23
CA GLU A 198 12.53 -2.50 2.74
C GLU A 198 13.19 -3.27 1.58
N LYS A 199 12.86 -4.56 1.43
CA LYS A 199 13.35 -5.41 0.34
C LYS A 199 12.45 -5.36 -0.89
N ALA A 200 11.22 -4.84 -0.77
CA ALA A 200 10.29 -4.73 -1.88
C ALA A 200 10.73 -3.63 -2.84
N LYS A 201 10.87 -3.97 -4.11
CA LYS A 201 11.18 -3.00 -5.15
C LYS A 201 9.90 -2.30 -5.58
N VAL A 202 9.76 -1.04 -5.22
CA VAL A 202 8.61 -0.19 -5.56
C VAL A 202 9.12 1.14 -6.09
N LYS A 203 8.61 1.58 -7.25
CA LYS A 203 8.89 2.91 -7.79
C LYS A 203 7.87 3.93 -7.27
N PRO A 204 8.28 5.18 -7.00
CA PRO A 204 7.33 6.25 -6.70
C PRO A 204 6.42 6.50 -7.89
N ILE A 205 5.17 6.91 -7.60
CA ILE A 205 4.19 7.32 -8.61
C ILE A 205 3.79 8.80 -8.46
N ILE A 206 4.18 9.44 -7.37
CA ILE A 206 3.96 10.87 -7.09
C ILE A 206 5.31 11.54 -6.98
N PHE A 207 5.61 12.43 -7.94
CA PHE A 207 6.88 13.13 -8.04
C PHE A 207 6.75 14.56 -7.54
N GLY A 208 7.84 15.11 -6.96
CA GLY A 208 7.86 16.49 -6.47
C GLY A 208 9.04 16.79 -5.56
N GLY A 209 8.79 17.34 -4.38
CA GLY A 209 9.80 17.90 -3.47
C GLY A 209 10.49 16.90 -2.54
N GLU A 210 10.60 15.62 -2.94
CA GLU A 210 11.42 14.61 -2.25
C GLU A 210 10.95 14.19 -0.85
N GLN A 211 9.72 14.52 -0.45
CA GLN A 211 9.17 14.10 0.84
C GLN A 211 9.12 12.57 0.95
N GLN A 212 9.13 12.08 2.17
CA GLN A 212 9.12 10.65 2.49
C GLN A 212 10.14 9.83 1.69
N LYS A 213 11.37 10.34 1.59
CA LYS A 213 12.50 9.70 0.90
C LYS A 213 12.22 9.44 -0.59
N ASN A 214 11.60 10.39 -1.25
CA ASN A 214 11.20 10.30 -2.67
C ASN A 214 10.13 9.24 -2.98
N MET A 215 9.62 8.52 -2.00
CA MET A 215 8.58 7.51 -2.23
C MET A 215 7.21 8.14 -2.45
N ARG A 216 6.91 9.22 -1.70
CA ARG A 216 5.64 9.95 -1.82
C ARG A 216 5.91 11.44 -1.64
N SER A 217 6.05 12.16 -2.74
CA SER A 217 6.24 13.60 -2.74
C SER A 217 4.95 14.36 -2.40
N GLY A 218 5.10 15.60 -1.94
CA GLY A 218 4.01 16.46 -1.49
C GLY A 218 4.06 16.64 0.02
N THR A 219 3.73 17.86 0.47
CA THR A 219 3.71 18.22 1.89
C THR A 219 2.83 17.26 2.67
N GLU A 220 3.33 16.74 3.78
CA GLU A 220 2.59 15.82 4.64
C GLU A 220 1.41 16.53 5.30
N ASN A 221 0.27 15.83 5.36
CA ASN A 221 -0.91 16.26 6.10
C ASN A 221 -0.71 16.03 7.61
N VAL A 222 0.12 16.85 8.24
CA VAL A 222 0.49 16.70 9.66
C VAL A 222 -0.71 16.66 10.60
N PRO A 223 -1.74 17.52 10.44
CA PRO A 223 -2.95 17.43 11.26
C PRO A 223 -3.66 16.07 11.10
N GLY A 224 -3.74 15.56 9.87
CA GLY A 224 -4.31 14.24 9.59
C GLY A 224 -3.48 13.12 10.19
N ILE A 225 -2.14 13.21 10.12
CA ILE A 225 -1.21 12.23 10.71
C ILE A 225 -1.34 12.20 12.23
N ALA A 226 -1.46 13.36 12.87
CA ALA A 226 -1.64 13.44 14.32
C ALA A 226 -3.02 12.96 14.80
N GLY A 227 -4.00 12.90 13.90
CA GLY A 227 -5.38 12.47 14.19
C GLY A 227 -5.68 10.99 13.92
N ILE A 228 -4.66 10.18 13.52
CA ILE A 228 -4.85 8.74 13.26
C ILE A 228 -4.53 7.92 14.49
#